data_c42267acc1fb89384830a3631247c231
#
_entry.id   c42267acc1fb89384830a3631247c231
#
_cell.length_a   1.000
_cell.length_b   1.000
_cell.length_c   1.000
_cell.angle_alpha   90.00
_cell.angle_beta   90.00
_cell.angle_gamma   90.00
#
_symmetry.space_group_name_H-M   'P 1'
#
loop_
_entity.id
_entity.type
_entity.pdbx_description
1 polymer ?
#
loop_
_entity_poly.entity_id
_entity_poly.type
_entity_poly.pdbx_seq_one_letter_code
_entity_poly.pdbx_strand_id
1 'polypeptide(L)'
;FEEITASVPEKSLVFGKRSTGGRNNVGKMTMRYMGGGHKRKYRLIDFKRNKDGVPAVVKTIEYDPNRSARIALLFYADGEKRYIIAPNGLQVGSTLMSGVDAAPEIGNALPLENIPVGTVIHNIELRPGQGAALVRSAGNFAQLTSREGKYCVIKLPSGEVRPVSYTHLRAHETGRN
;
A
#
# COMPACT_ATOMS: atom_id res chain seq x y z
N PHE A 1 9.89 -16.64 -2.47
CA PHE A 1 8.90 -17.17 -1.50
C PHE A 1 9.44 -17.27 -0.06
N GLU A 2 10.72 -17.02 0.16
CA GLU A 2 11.35 -17.08 1.50
C GLU A 2 10.77 -16.06 2.50
N GLU A 3 10.27 -14.95 2.04
CA GLU A 3 9.69 -13.88 2.87
C GLU A 3 8.27 -14.18 3.36
N ILE A 4 7.61 -15.20 2.79
CA ILE A 4 6.21 -15.50 3.09
C ILE A 4 6.14 -16.34 4.36
N THR A 5 5.42 -15.87 5.37
CA THR A 5 5.31 -16.51 6.68
C THR A 5 3.98 -17.21 6.93
N ALA A 6 2.97 -16.96 6.09
CA ALA A 6 1.67 -17.62 6.18
C ALA A 6 1.07 -17.90 4.81
N SER A 7 0.44 -19.07 4.66
CA SER A 7 -0.19 -19.53 3.42
C SER A 7 -1.71 -19.31 3.41
N VAL A 8 -2.33 -19.15 4.58
CA VAL A 8 -3.78 -18.98 4.72
C VAL A 8 -4.10 -17.52 5.06
N PRO A 9 -4.95 -16.85 4.24
CA PRO A 9 -5.31 -15.46 4.51
C PRO A 9 -6.28 -15.34 5.69
N GLU A 10 -6.30 -14.14 6.30
CA GLU A 10 -7.28 -13.80 7.34
C GLU A 10 -8.69 -13.76 6.75
N LYS A 11 -9.58 -14.62 7.24
CA LYS A 11 -10.93 -14.82 6.67
C LYS A 11 -11.79 -13.57 6.69
N SER A 12 -11.66 -12.73 7.70
CA SER A 12 -12.43 -11.50 7.85
C SER A 12 -12.09 -10.43 6.81
N LEU A 13 -10.91 -10.52 6.19
CA LEU A 13 -10.39 -9.53 5.24
C LEU A 13 -10.36 -10.05 3.78
N VAL A 14 -11.01 -11.17 3.52
CA VAL A 14 -10.98 -11.84 2.22
C VAL A 14 -12.41 -12.08 1.72
N PHE A 15 -12.65 -11.77 0.45
CA PHE A 15 -13.91 -12.09 -0.22
C PHE A 15 -13.70 -12.65 -1.62
N GLY A 16 -14.72 -13.35 -2.12
CA GLY A 16 -14.68 -13.94 -3.45
C GLY A 16 -14.77 -12.89 -4.55
N LYS A 17 -13.91 -12.99 -5.55
CA LYS A 17 -13.96 -12.15 -6.75
C LYS A 17 -14.51 -12.97 -7.91
N ARG A 18 -15.65 -12.54 -8.47
CA ARG A 18 -16.20 -13.13 -9.69
C ARG A 18 -15.49 -12.57 -10.92
N SER A 19 -15.16 -13.44 -11.86
CA SER A 19 -14.72 -13.03 -13.18
C SER A 19 -15.94 -12.74 -14.05
N THR A 20 -15.94 -11.62 -14.76
CA THR A 20 -17.01 -11.25 -15.68
C THR A 20 -16.88 -11.97 -17.04
N GLY A 21 -15.70 -12.54 -17.35
CA GLY A 21 -15.43 -13.15 -18.63
C GLY A 21 -15.56 -12.19 -19.82
N GLY A 22 -15.34 -10.89 -19.59
CA GLY A 22 -15.49 -9.85 -20.61
C GLY A 22 -16.95 -9.49 -20.94
N ARG A 23 -17.90 -9.90 -20.09
CA ARG A 23 -19.33 -9.62 -20.26
C ARG A 23 -19.76 -8.39 -19.47
N ASN A 24 -20.69 -7.62 -20.06
CA ASN A 24 -21.29 -6.45 -19.40
C ASN A 24 -22.44 -6.86 -18.44
N ASN A 25 -23.14 -5.87 -17.89
CA ASN A 25 -24.27 -6.07 -16.97
C ASN A 25 -25.46 -6.79 -17.63
N VAL A 26 -25.58 -6.77 -18.95
CA VAL A 26 -26.65 -7.46 -19.74
C VAL A 26 -26.20 -8.87 -20.18
N GLY A 27 -25.00 -9.28 -19.84
CA GLY A 27 -24.43 -10.58 -20.20
C GLY A 27 -23.80 -10.63 -21.59
N LYS A 28 -23.77 -9.52 -22.33
CA LYS A 28 -23.17 -9.44 -23.68
C LYS A 28 -21.65 -9.31 -23.57
N MET A 29 -20.93 -10.08 -24.36
CA MET A 29 -19.47 -10.01 -24.46
C MET A 29 -19.07 -8.70 -25.14
N THR A 30 -18.40 -7.83 -24.38
CA THR A 30 -17.88 -6.54 -24.87
C THR A 30 -16.35 -6.54 -25.02
N MET A 31 -15.67 -7.51 -24.44
CA MET A 31 -14.22 -7.68 -24.53
C MET A 31 -13.89 -9.14 -24.79
N ARG A 32 -13.00 -9.38 -25.76
CA ARG A 32 -12.52 -10.73 -26.11
C ARG A 32 -11.39 -11.17 -25.19
N TYR A 33 -11.12 -12.48 -25.22
CA TYR A 33 -9.99 -13.09 -24.53
C TYR A 33 -9.96 -12.86 -23.00
N MET A 34 -11.13 -12.59 -22.43
CA MET A 34 -11.32 -12.48 -21.00
C MET A 34 -12.01 -13.74 -20.48
N GLY A 35 -11.41 -14.36 -19.51
CA GLY A 35 -11.93 -15.57 -18.88
C GLY A 35 -10.84 -16.62 -18.70
N GLY A 36 -11.20 -17.74 -18.07
CA GLY A 36 -10.25 -18.76 -17.64
C GLY A 36 -9.38 -18.30 -16.45
N GLY A 37 -8.36 -19.09 -16.14
CA GLY A 37 -7.52 -18.87 -14.99
C GLY A 37 -8.13 -19.35 -13.67
N HIS A 38 -7.31 -19.39 -12.63
CA HIS A 38 -7.71 -19.83 -11.32
C HIS A 38 -8.59 -18.80 -10.61
N LYS A 39 -9.54 -19.29 -9.82
CA LYS A 39 -10.37 -18.48 -8.93
C LYS A 39 -9.47 -17.78 -7.92
N ARG A 40 -9.60 -16.45 -7.82
CA ARG A 40 -8.82 -15.63 -6.90
C ARG A 40 -9.70 -15.04 -5.82
N LYS A 41 -9.21 -15.07 -4.60
CA LYS A 41 -9.81 -14.33 -3.49
C LYS A 41 -9.18 -12.94 -3.44
N TYR A 42 -10.01 -11.93 -3.25
CA TYR A 42 -9.53 -10.56 -3.08
C TYR A 42 -9.28 -10.26 -1.61
N ARG A 43 -8.12 -9.69 -1.30
CA ARG A 43 -7.76 -9.21 0.04
C ARG A 43 -8.08 -7.73 0.13
N LEU A 44 -8.76 -7.37 1.19
CA LEU A 44 -9.07 -5.97 1.49
C LEU A 44 -7.81 -5.27 2.01
N ILE A 45 -7.21 -4.42 1.20
CA ILE A 45 -6.00 -3.69 1.54
C ILE A 45 -6.34 -2.30 2.08
N ASP A 46 -5.74 -1.93 3.20
CA ASP A 46 -5.86 -0.59 3.76
C ASP A 46 -4.91 0.38 3.05
N PHE A 47 -5.41 1.03 2.01
CA PHE A 47 -4.64 2.04 1.28
C PHE A 47 -4.68 3.42 1.96
N LYS A 48 -5.60 3.65 2.87
CA LYS A 48 -5.76 4.96 3.52
C LYS A 48 -4.85 5.14 4.71
N ARG A 49 -4.56 4.06 5.45
CA ARG A 49 -3.77 4.10 6.67
C ARG A 49 -4.24 5.22 7.62
N ASN A 50 -5.56 5.34 7.78
CA ASN A 50 -6.22 6.42 8.51
C ASN A 50 -6.39 6.16 10.02
N LYS A 51 -5.87 5.05 10.52
CA LYS A 51 -5.87 4.71 11.96
C LYS A 51 -4.67 5.33 12.65
N ASP A 52 -4.74 6.63 12.90
CA ASP A 52 -3.64 7.42 13.42
C ASP A 52 -3.41 7.18 14.91
N GLY A 53 -2.14 7.18 15.31
CA GLY A 53 -1.74 7.09 16.71
C GLY A 53 -1.88 5.71 17.35
N VAL A 54 -2.44 4.71 16.66
CA VAL A 54 -2.59 3.36 17.19
C VAL A 54 -1.47 2.48 16.64
N PRO A 55 -0.58 1.93 17.49
CA PRO A 55 0.47 1.04 17.05
C PRO A 55 -0.09 -0.30 16.57
N ALA A 56 0.56 -0.88 15.58
CA ALA A 56 0.25 -2.18 15.04
C ALA A 56 1.50 -3.04 14.95
N VAL A 57 1.34 -4.34 15.10
CA VAL A 57 2.41 -5.32 14.97
C VAL A 57 2.22 -6.10 13.68
N VAL A 58 3.28 -6.29 12.92
CA VAL A 58 3.30 -7.15 11.73
C VAL A 58 3.26 -8.61 12.18
N LYS A 59 2.17 -9.29 11.90
CA LYS A 59 2.00 -10.72 12.27
C LYS A 59 2.50 -11.66 11.19
N THR A 60 2.16 -11.39 9.93
CA THR A 60 2.52 -12.23 8.80
C THR A 60 2.84 -11.39 7.57
N ILE A 61 3.66 -11.96 6.69
CA ILE A 61 3.85 -11.46 5.33
C ILE A 61 3.31 -12.54 4.40
N GLU A 62 2.40 -12.16 3.48
CA GLU A 62 1.62 -13.09 2.69
C GLU A 62 1.69 -12.77 1.20
N TYR A 63 1.46 -13.80 0.40
CA TYR A 63 1.28 -13.68 -1.05
C TYR A 63 -0.14 -13.24 -1.38
N ASP A 64 -0.28 -12.26 -2.27
CA ASP A 64 -1.57 -11.84 -2.83
C ASP A 64 -1.59 -12.13 -4.34
N PRO A 65 -2.51 -12.99 -4.83
CA PRO A 65 -2.60 -13.32 -6.24
C PRO A 65 -3.11 -12.16 -7.12
N ASN A 66 -3.62 -11.08 -6.53
CA ASN A 66 -4.18 -9.94 -7.24
C ASN A 66 -3.17 -8.83 -7.52
N ARG A 67 -1.96 -8.95 -7.01
CA ARG A 67 -0.91 -7.93 -7.17
C ARG A 67 0.49 -8.54 -7.16
N SER A 68 1.44 -7.80 -7.67
CA SER A 68 2.86 -8.21 -7.67
C SER A 68 3.52 -8.06 -6.29
N ALA A 69 3.09 -7.10 -5.49
CA ALA A 69 3.64 -6.85 -4.17
C ALA A 69 3.16 -7.86 -3.13
N ARG A 70 4.00 -8.14 -2.13
CA ARG A 70 3.61 -8.86 -0.92
C ARG A 70 2.71 -7.99 -0.05
N ILE A 71 1.88 -8.62 0.76
CA ILE A 71 1.04 -7.95 1.75
C ILE A 71 1.43 -8.35 3.15
N ALA A 72 1.21 -7.48 4.11
CA ALA A 72 1.47 -7.75 5.52
C ALA A 72 0.18 -7.63 6.32
N LEU A 73 -0.06 -8.59 7.21
CA LEU A 73 -1.17 -8.55 8.15
C LEU A 73 -0.74 -7.82 9.41
N LEU A 74 -1.46 -6.75 9.74
CA LEU A 74 -1.24 -5.96 10.93
C LEU A 74 -2.29 -6.25 12.00
N PHE A 75 -1.82 -6.41 13.23
CA PHE A 75 -2.66 -6.47 14.42
C PHE A 75 -2.49 -5.18 15.20
N TYR A 76 -3.52 -4.35 15.20
CA TYR A 76 -3.54 -3.10 15.96
C TYR A 76 -3.75 -3.36 17.45
N ALA A 77 -3.28 -2.44 18.28
CA ALA A 77 -3.38 -2.54 19.73
C ALA A 77 -4.83 -2.63 20.26
N ASP A 78 -5.79 -2.09 19.51
CA ASP A 78 -7.22 -2.16 19.82
C ASP A 78 -7.92 -3.43 19.33
N GLY A 79 -7.18 -4.36 18.73
CA GLY A 79 -7.69 -5.65 18.26
C GLY A 79 -8.12 -5.67 16.78
N GLU A 80 -8.13 -4.55 16.08
CA GLU A 80 -8.42 -4.51 14.64
C GLU A 80 -7.29 -5.14 13.84
N LYS A 81 -7.65 -5.85 12.78
CA LYS A 81 -6.71 -6.44 11.81
C LYS A 81 -6.85 -5.74 10.46
N ARG A 82 -5.75 -5.42 9.82
CA ARG A 82 -5.73 -4.86 8.47
C ARG A 82 -4.58 -5.44 7.66
N TYR A 83 -4.78 -5.52 6.34
CA TYR A 83 -3.70 -5.77 5.39
C TYR A 83 -3.13 -4.46 4.87
N ILE A 84 -1.83 -4.42 4.70
CA ILE A 84 -1.12 -3.36 3.97
C ILE A 84 -0.23 -3.96 2.89
N ILE A 85 0.17 -3.16 1.91
CA ILE A 85 1.26 -3.55 1.00
C ILE A 85 2.56 -3.54 1.81
N ALA A 86 3.28 -4.66 1.82
CA ALA A 86 4.52 -4.77 2.56
C ALA A 86 5.63 -3.95 1.88
N PRO A 87 6.23 -2.98 2.55
CA PRO A 87 7.41 -2.30 2.06
C PRO A 87 8.63 -3.22 2.05
N ASN A 88 9.62 -2.87 1.25
CA ASN A 88 10.88 -3.61 1.25
C ASN A 88 11.58 -3.49 2.61
N GLY A 89 12.08 -4.61 3.11
CA GLY A 89 12.75 -4.67 4.40
C GLY A 89 11.84 -4.79 5.62
N LEU A 90 10.51 -4.85 5.44
CA LEU A 90 9.60 -5.07 6.54
C LEU A 90 9.75 -6.48 7.10
N GLN A 91 9.82 -6.59 8.42
CA GLN A 91 9.96 -7.87 9.13
C GLN A 91 8.75 -8.16 10.01
N VAL A 92 8.46 -9.45 10.18
CA VAL A 92 7.46 -9.94 11.15
C VAL A 92 7.90 -9.52 12.56
N GLY A 93 6.96 -9.02 13.35
CA GLY A 93 7.23 -8.51 14.70
C GLY A 93 7.54 -7.01 14.75
N SER A 94 7.76 -6.36 13.62
CA SER A 94 7.94 -4.88 13.57
C SER A 94 6.68 -4.16 14.04
N THR A 95 6.86 -3.06 14.75
CA THR A 95 5.78 -2.17 15.16
C THR A 95 5.66 -1.02 14.18
N LEU A 96 4.46 -0.80 13.66
CA LEU A 96 4.14 0.26 12.70
C LEU A 96 3.12 1.22 13.28
N MET A 97 3.19 2.47 12.85
CA MET A 97 2.23 3.50 13.22
C MET A 97 1.93 4.43 12.05
N SER A 98 0.75 5.03 12.05
CA SER A 98 0.35 6.05 11.10
C SER A 98 0.11 7.37 11.82
N GLY A 99 0.22 8.47 11.09
CA GLY A 99 -0.14 9.80 11.58
C GLY A 99 1.05 10.75 11.70
N VAL A 100 0.76 11.93 12.23
CA VAL A 100 1.74 13.02 12.37
C VAL A 100 2.85 12.66 13.37
N ASP A 101 2.50 11.93 14.42
CA ASP A 101 3.43 11.54 15.49
C ASP A 101 4.26 10.29 15.16
N ALA A 102 4.03 9.67 14.01
CA ALA A 102 4.80 8.50 13.57
C ALA A 102 6.22 8.92 13.20
N ALA A 103 7.21 8.09 13.58
CA ALA A 103 8.59 8.29 13.17
C ALA A 103 8.76 7.94 11.67
N PRO A 104 9.72 8.57 10.97
CA PRO A 104 10.01 8.25 9.57
C PRO A 104 10.79 6.93 9.45
N GLU A 105 10.10 5.83 9.69
CA GLU A 105 10.64 4.47 9.67
C GLU A 105 9.89 3.58 8.67
N ILE A 106 10.50 2.46 8.29
CA ILE A 106 9.95 1.50 7.33
C ILE A 106 8.55 1.04 7.75
N GLY A 107 7.59 1.19 6.85
CA GLY A 107 6.20 0.76 7.05
C GLY A 107 5.30 1.79 7.71
N ASN A 108 5.84 2.86 8.28
CA ASN A 108 5.04 3.94 8.86
C ASN A 108 4.42 4.82 7.75
N ALA A 109 3.22 5.30 7.99
CA ALA A 109 2.52 6.21 7.10
C ALA A 109 2.45 7.60 7.72
N LEU A 110 2.98 8.60 7.00
CA LEU A 110 3.04 9.97 7.47
C LEU A 110 2.49 10.94 6.43
N PRO A 111 2.02 12.12 6.86
CA PRO A 111 1.83 13.25 5.93
C PRO A 111 3.16 13.61 5.26
N LEU A 112 3.11 13.99 3.99
CA LEU A 112 4.32 14.33 3.21
C LEU A 112 5.13 15.46 3.84
N GLU A 113 4.49 16.36 4.55
CA GLU A 113 5.15 17.46 5.27
C GLU A 113 6.09 16.99 6.39
N ASN A 114 5.83 15.82 6.95
CA ASN A 114 6.57 15.24 8.07
C ASN A 114 7.65 14.25 7.62
N ILE A 115 7.72 13.94 6.34
CA ILE A 115 8.72 13.03 5.78
C ILE A 115 9.97 13.82 5.41
N PRO A 116 11.17 13.41 5.85
CA PRO A 116 12.42 14.08 5.48
C PRO A 116 12.67 14.06 3.97
N VAL A 117 13.20 15.15 3.44
CA VAL A 117 13.62 15.22 2.03
C VAL A 117 14.73 14.19 1.77
N GLY A 118 14.66 13.52 0.63
CA GLY A 118 15.56 12.43 0.26
C GLY A 118 15.06 11.04 0.65
N THR A 119 13.97 10.94 1.39
CA THR A 119 13.38 9.65 1.79
C THR A 119 12.78 8.91 0.60
N VAL A 120 12.99 7.61 0.55
CA VAL A 120 12.36 6.71 -0.41
C VAL A 120 11.00 6.30 0.12
N ILE A 121 9.97 6.51 -0.68
CA ILE A 121 8.57 6.34 -0.30
C ILE A 121 7.79 5.50 -1.32
N HIS A 122 6.66 4.94 -0.89
CA HIS A 122 5.70 4.24 -1.74
C HIS A 122 4.27 4.52 -1.27
N ASN A 123 3.26 4.00 -1.96
CA ASN A 123 1.84 4.18 -1.61
C ASN A 123 1.47 5.64 -1.36
N ILE A 124 1.64 6.46 -2.40
CA ILE A 124 1.46 7.92 -2.31
C ILE A 124 0.03 8.29 -2.67
N GLU A 125 -0.61 9.12 -1.86
CA GLU A 125 -1.91 9.73 -2.17
C GLU A 125 -1.78 10.85 -3.20
N LEU A 126 -2.80 10.98 -4.04
CA LEU A 126 -2.95 12.11 -4.97
C LEU A 126 -3.91 13.17 -4.43
N ARG A 127 -4.86 12.77 -3.61
CA ARG A 127 -5.82 13.66 -2.95
C ARG A 127 -5.98 13.24 -1.49
N PRO A 128 -6.14 14.17 -0.57
CA PRO A 128 -6.29 13.88 0.85
C PRO A 128 -7.44 12.90 1.12
N GLY A 129 -7.19 11.85 1.88
CA GLY A 129 -8.19 10.86 2.27
C GLY A 129 -8.64 9.88 1.20
N GLN A 130 -8.14 10.00 -0.03
CA GLN A 130 -8.48 9.07 -1.13
C GLN A 130 -7.85 7.70 -0.95
N GLY A 131 -6.71 7.64 -0.29
CA GLY A 131 -5.88 6.45 -0.18
C GLY A 131 -4.77 6.40 -1.23
N ALA A 132 -3.85 5.48 -1.06
CA ALA A 132 -2.69 5.34 -1.94
C ALA A 132 -3.09 5.04 -3.38
N ALA A 133 -2.56 5.81 -4.31
CA ALA A 133 -2.81 5.68 -5.74
C ALA A 133 -1.53 5.41 -6.54
N LEU A 134 -0.41 6.01 -6.16
CA LEU A 134 0.88 5.89 -6.86
C LEU A 134 1.81 4.91 -6.15
N VAL A 135 2.69 4.27 -6.92
CA VAL A 135 3.81 3.44 -6.43
C VAL A 135 3.32 2.30 -5.53
N ARG A 136 2.46 1.43 -6.06
CA ARG A 136 1.89 0.29 -5.34
C ARG A 136 2.42 -1.08 -5.75
N SER A 137 3.14 -1.16 -6.86
CA SER A 137 3.65 -2.43 -7.39
C SER A 137 4.97 -2.84 -6.72
N ALA A 138 5.27 -4.14 -6.76
CA ALA A 138 6.53 -4.65 -6.22
C ALA A 138 7.75 -4.02 -6.89
N GLY A 139 8.79 -3.76 -6.11
CA GLY A 139 10.03 -3.18 -6.58
C GLY A 139 9.96 -1.71 -6.99
N ASN A 140 8.79 -1.08 -6.94
CA ASN A 140 8.62 0.32 -7.26
C ASN A 140 8.79 1.19 -6.01
N PHE A 141 9.50 2.30 -6.19
CA PHE A 141 9.69 3.32 -5.18
C PHE A 141 9.71 4.70 -5.82
N ALA A 142 9.41 5.72 -5.04
CA ALA A 142 9.57 7.12 -5.40
C ALA A 142 10.47 7.79 -4.37
N GLN A 143 11.02 8.95 -4.71
CA GLN A 143 11.85 9.73 -3.81
C GLN A 143 11.27 11.13 -3.63
N LEU A 144 11.17 11.57 -2.38
CA LEU A 144 10.86 12.95 -2.05
C LEU A 144 12.12 13.79 -2.25
N THR A 145 12.16 14.57 -3.35
CA THR A 145 13.39 15.29 -3.74
C THR A 145 13.49 16.68 -3.15
N SER A 146 12.38 17.40 -3.02
CA SER A 146 12.36 18.74 -2.43
C SER A 146 10.98 19.15 -1.91
N ARG A 147 10.95 20.20 -1.13
CA ARG A 147 9.74 20.92 -0.72
C ARG A 147 9.85 22.38 -1.06
N GLU A 148 8.85 22.89 -1.73
CA GLU A 148 8.80 24.30 -2.12
C GLU A 148 7.39 24.84 -1.88
N GLY A 149 7.23 25.75 -0.92
CA GLY A 149 5.95 26.37 -0.58
C GLY A 149 4.90 25.32 -0.18
N LYS A 150 3.85 25.20 -0.99
CA LYS A 150 2.74 24.24 -0.77
C LYS A 150 2.93 22.89 -1.49
N TYR A 151 4.06 22.70 -2.18
CA TYR A 151 4.30 21.55 -3.03
C TYR A 151 5.52 20.77 -2.59
N CYS A 152 5.40 19.43 -2.67
CA CYS A 152 6.54 18.52 -2.65
C CYS A 152 6.85 18.09 -4.08
N VAL A 153 8.12 17.95 -4.40
CA VAL A 153 8.55 17.37 -5.67
C VAL A 153 8.93 15.92 -5.46
N ILE A 154 8.26 15.04 -6.19
CA ILE A 154 8.43 13.59 -6.09
C ILE A 154 8.95 13.06 -7.41
N LYS A 155 10.05 12.29 -7.35
CA LYS A 155 10.59 11.55 -8.49
C LYS A 155 9.97 10.16 -8.51
N LEU A 156 9.18 9.87 -9.55
CA LEU A 156 8.49 8.60 -9.75
C LEU A 156 9.42 7.54 -10.38
N PRO A 157 9.04 6.24 -10.31
CA PRO A 157 9.82 5.16 -10.93
C PRO A 157 10.00 5.31 -12.44
N SER A 158 9.07 5.97 -13.11
CA SER A 158 9.17 6.29 -14.56
C SER A 158 10.23 7.33 -14.91
N GLY A 159 10.84 7.97 -13.91
CA GLY A 159 11.73 9.11 -14.07
C GLY A 159 11.02 10.46 -14.12
N GLU A 160 9.69 10.47 -14.17
CA GLU A 160 8.89 11.69 -14.09
C GLU A 160 9.09 12.40 -12.75
N VAL A 161 9.30 13.70 -12.81
CA VAL A 161 9.36 14.56 -11.63
C VAL A 161 8.04 15.32 -11.54
N ARG A 162 7.31 15.11 -10.46
CA ARG A 162 5.95 15.64 -10.30
C ARG A 162 5.82 16.47 -9.03
N PRO A 163 5.31 17.71 -9.13
CA PRO A 163 4.89 18.47 -7.96
C PRO A 163 3.56 17.93 -7.44
N VAL A 164 3.48 17.74 -6.13
CA VAL A 164 2.28 17.28 -5.45
C VAL A 164 2.00 18.21 -4.27
N SER A 165 0.76 18.66 -4.12
CA SER A 165 0.37 19.41 -2.93
C SER A 165 0.54 18.54 -1.71
N TYR A 166 1.36 18.98 -0.75
CA TYR A 166 1.72 18.12 0.37
C TYR A 166 0.82 18.28 1.59
N THR A 167 0.00 19.28 1.62
CA THR A 167 -0.93 19.50 2.73
C THR A 167 -1.94 18.35 2.78
N HIS A 168 -1.91 17.58 3.86
CA HIS A 168 -2.80 16.42 4.11
C HIS A 168 -2.62 15.19 3.22
N LEU A 169 -1.67 15.16 2.29
CA LEU A 169 -1.33 13.95 1.54
C LEU A 169 -0.43 13.04 2.36
N ARG A 170 -0.62 11.74 2.20
CA ARG A 170 0.15 10.70 2.89
C ARG A 170 1.02 9.90 1.94
N ALA A 171 2.11 9.43 2.46
CA ALA A 171 2.96 8.42 1.82
C ALA A 171 3.50 7.47 2.88
N HIS A 172 3.95 6.30 2.43
CA HIS A 172 4.55 5.30 3.30
C HIS A 172 6.04 5.21 3.02
N GLU A 173 6.82 5.02 4.05
CA GLU A 173 8.25 4.84 3.91
C GLU A 173 8.60 3.41 3.54
N THR A 174 9.64 3.24 2.74
CA THR A 174 10.17 1.94 2.34
C THR A 174 11.68 1.88 2.64
N GLY A 175 12.15 0.67 2.95
CA GLY A 175 13.56 0.46 3.15
C GLY A 175 14.38 0.71 1.88
N ARG A 176 15.59 1.20 2.04
CA ARG A 176 16.59 1.20 0.97
C ARG A 176 17.05 -0.22 0.71
N ASN A 177 17.23 -0.57 -0.55
CA ASN A 177 18.04 -1.71 -0.94
C ASN A 177 19.51 -1.35 -0.80
#